data_a2d70f02ab4b40e3821424ce886fc938
#
_entry.id   a2d70f02ab4b40e3821424ce886fc938
#
_cell.length_a   1.000
_cell.length_b   1.000
_cell.length_c   1.000
_cell.angle_alpha   90.00
_cell.angle_beta   90.00
_cell.angle_gamma   90.00
#
_symmetry.space_group_name_H-M   'P 1'
#
loop_
_entity.id
_entity.type
_entity.pdbx_description
1 polymer ?
#
loop_
_entity_poly.entity_id
_entity_poly.type
_entity_poly.pdbx_seq_one_letter_code
_entity_poly.pdbx_strand_id
1 'polypeptide(L)'
;MLRTILIYGVIGGLIAGGVLSVVVLNFEGATGQYGMAIGYLIMLIGLSTIFLAIKRQRDVAGGGVIRFLPALGMGLAISLVAGIVYAICWDLALATIGIDAFIDKFAGAMLEGKSGAELAKAQAEMEGFRTAYHNPFFRLPMTFTEIFPVGVIVSLVSALLLRNSRFLPAARASD
;
A
#
# COMPACT_ATOMS: atom_id res chain seq x y z
N MET A 1 12.61 17.52 7.20
CA MET A 1 12.51 16.41 6.23
C MET A 1 12.11 15.08 6.91
N LEU A 2 12.86 14.55 7.88
CA LEU A 2 12.53 13.28 8.56
C LEU A 2 11.12 13.28 9.17
N ARG A 3 10.76 14.33 9.92
CA ARG A 3 9.41 14.47 10.51
C ARG A 3 8.30 14.40 9.46
N THR A 4 8.50 15.02 8.30
CA THR A 4 7.54 14.98 7.19
C THR A 4 7.40 13.55 6.63
N ILE A 5 8.53 12.86 6.44
CA ILE A 5 8.54 11.46 5.97
C ILE A 5 7.74 10.57 6.92
N LEU A 6 8.02 10.65 8.22
CA LEU A 6 7.32 9.83 9.22
C LEU A 6 5.82 10.14 9.27
N ILE A 7 5.44 11.42 9.34
CA ILE A 7 4.02 11.80 9.43
C ILE A 7 3.25 11.33 8.19
N TYR A 8 3.73 11.65 6.99
CA TYR A 8 3.01 11.30 5.76
C TYR A 8 3.07 9.79 5.46
N GLY A 9 4.16 9.12 5.84
CA GLY A 9 4.27 7.65 5.73
C GLY A 9 3.29 6.95 6.67
N VAL A 10 3.21 7.37 7.93
CA VAL A 10 2.25 6.81 8.90
C VAL A 10 0.81 7.07 8.45
N ILE A 11 0.47 8.30 8.05
CA ILE A 11 -0.88 8.62 7.56
C ILE A 11 -1.21 7.78 6.32
N GLY A 12 -0.31 7.71 5.34
CA GLY A 12 -0.51 6.92 4.13
C GLY A 12 -0.70 5.43 4.41
N GLY A 13 0.13 4.86 5.29
CA GLY A 13 0.03 3.47 5.72
C GLY A 13 -1.24 3.16 6.50
N LEU A 14 -1.68 4.07 7.38
CA LEU A 14 -2.94 3.94 8.11
C LEU A 14 -4.16 4.04 7.20
N ILE A 15 -4.14 4.94 6.22
CA ILE A 15 -5.22 5.03 5.23
C ILE A 15 -5.27 3.73 4.40
N ALA A 16 -4.14 3.31 3.83
CA ALA A 16 -4.10 2.12 3.01
C ALA A 16 -4.43 0.85 3.81
N GLY A 17 -3.74 0.61 4.92
CA GLY A 17 -3.90 -0.60 5.72
C GLY A 17 -5.16 -0.59 6.57
N GLY A 18 -5.47 0.53 7.23
CA GLY A 18 -6.64 0.63 8.09
C GLY A 18 -7.95 0.55 7.32
N VAL A 19 -8.08 1.29 6.19
CA VAL A 19 -9.29 1.23 5.37
C VAL A 19 -9.45 -0.14 4.74
N LEU A 20 -8.37 -0.75 4.21
CA LEU A 20 -8.43 -2.10 3.65
C LEU A 20 -8.85 -3.12 4.71
N SER A 21 -8.29 -3.03 5.92
CA SER A 21 -8.68 -3.91 7.04
C SER A 21 -10.16 -3.79 7.36
N VAL A 22 -10.70 -2.58 7.45
CA VAL A 22 -12.13 -2.34 7.68
C VAL A 22 -12.98 -2.92 6.55
N VAL A 23 -12.56 -2.75 5.30
CA VAL A 23 -13.27 -3.28 4.13
C VAL A 23 -13.31 -4.80 4.18
N VAL A 24 -12.18 -5.45 4.43
CA VAL A 24 -12.11 -6.93 4.48
C VAL A 24 -12.89 -7.49 5.66
N LEU A 25 -12.89 -6.79 6.81
CA LEU A 25 -13.63 -7.21 8.00
C LEU A 25 -15.15 -7.13 7.85
N ASN A 26 -15.65 -6.13 7.12
CA ASN A 26 -17.09 -5.80 7.13
C ASN A 26 -17.83 -6.13 5.83
N PHE A 27 -17.11 -6.37 4.72
CA PHE A 27 -17.73 -6.60 3.42
C PHE A 27 -17.38 -7.98 2.87
N GLU A 28 -18.35 -8.88 2.81
CA GLU A 28 -18.16 -10.26 2.30
C GLU A 28 -17.70 -10.31 0.84
N GLY A 29 -18.01 -9.30 0.03
CA GLY A 29 -17.58 -9.18 -1.36
C GLY A 29 -16.18 -8.59 -1.56
N ALA A 30 -15.47 -8.20 -0.49
CA ALA A 30 -14.15 -7.57 -0.59
C ALA A 30 -13.07 -8.51 -1.15
N THR A 31 -13.27 -9.81 -1.09
CA THR A 31 -12.39 -10.86 -1.66
C THR A 31 -12.85 -11.36 -3.03
N GLY A 32 -13.97 -10.84 -3.55
CA GLY A 32 -14.52 -11.21 -4.85
C GLY A 32 -13.79 -10.62 -6.05
N GLN A 33 -14.39 -10.73 -7.23
CA GLN A 33 -13.85 -10.31 -8.53
C GLN A 33 -13.28 -8.87 -8.54
N TYR A 34 -13.87 -7.94 -7.77
CA TYR A 34 -13.44 -6.55 -7.68
C TYR A 34 -12.52 -6.26 -6.48
N GLY A 35 -12.29 -7.23 -5.61
CA GLY A 35 -11.52 -7.03 -4.37
C GLY A 35 -10.11 -6.53 -4.62
N MET A 36 -9.43 -7.07 -5.62
CA MET A 36 -8.10 -6.65 -6.02
C MET A 36 -8.09 -5.18 -6.49
N ALA A 37 -9.06 -4.78 -7.34
CA ALA A 37 -9.15 -3.40 -7.84
C ALA A 37 -9.44 -2.41 -6.70
N ILE A 38 -10.33 -2.77 -5.77
CA ILE A 38 -10.63 -1.97 -4.58
C ILE A 38 -9.39 -1.83 -3.70
N GLY A 39 -8.67 -2.93 -3.47
CA GLY A 39 -7.42 -2.91 -2.70
C GLY A 39 -6.38 -1.95 -3.29
N TYR A 40 -6.11 -2.04 -4.59
CA TYR A 40 -5.18 -1.11 -5.26
C TYR A 40 -5.67 0.34 -5.23
N LEU A 41 -6.96 0.59 -5.36
CA LEU A 41 -7.52 1.94 -5.26
C LEU A 41 -7.29 2.54 -3.85
N ILE A 42 -7.53 1.76 -2.81
CA ILE A 42 -7.29 2.16 -1.42
C ILE A 42 -5.79 2.46 -1.20
N MET A 43 -4.91 1.60 -1.72
CA MET A 43 -3.46 1.83 -1.66
C MET A 43 -3.06 3.13 -2.38
N LEU A 44 -3.59 3.41 -3.56
CA LEU A 44 -3.32 4.64 -4.30
C LEU A 44 -3.79 5.89 -3.54
N ILE A 45 -4.96 5.82 -2.90
CA ILE A 45 -5.47 6.91 -2.06
C ILE A 45 -4.52 7.14 -0.88
N GLY A 46 -4.13 6.09 -0.15
CA GLY A 46 -3.18 6.20 0.96
C GLY A 46 -1.83 6.75 0.52
N LEU A 47 -1.29 6.23 -0.58
CA LEU A 47 0.01 6.63 -1.12
C LEU A 47 0.00 8.01 -1.81
N SER A 48 -1.19 8.61 -2.08
CA SER A 48 -1.27 10.00 -2.54
C SER A 48 -0.66 11.00 -1.55
N THR A 49 -0.53 10.60 -0.28
CA THR A 49 0.22 11.35 0.74
C THR A 49 1.68 11.61 0.35
N ILE A 50 2.30 10.75 -0.47
CA ILE A 50 3.64 10.94 -1.01
C ILE A 50 3.70 12.22 -1.84
N PHE A 51 2.74 12.38 -2.76
CA PHE A 51 2.64 13.57 -3.60
C PHE A 51 2.46 14.83 -2.75
N LEU A 52 1.57 14.79 -1.77
CA LEU A 52 1.32 15.92 -0.86
C LEU A 52 2.56 16.29 -0.04
N ALA A 53 3.30 15.29 0.44
CA ALA A 53 4.53 15.50 1.21
C ALA A 53 5.63 16.16 0.37
N ILE A 54 5.87 15.64 -0.85
CA ILE A 54 6.87 16.20 -1.78
C ILE A 54 6.47 17.61 -2.20
N LYS A 55 5.17 17.82 -2.51
CA LYS A 55 4.66 19.15 -2.85
C LYS A 55 4.87 20.13 -1.70
N ARG A 56 4.52 19.75 -0.48
CA ARG A 56 4.74 20.59 0.69
C ARG A 56 6.23 20.91 0.91
N GLN A 57 7.11 19.92 0.75
CA GLN A 57 8.56 20.12 0.88
C GLN A 57 9.08 21.12 -0.16
N ARG A 58 8.61 20.99 -1.41
CA ARG A 58 8.93 21.92 -2.50
C ARG A 58 8.47 23.33 -2.20
N ASP A 59 7.21 23.47 -1.79
CA ASP A 59 6.56 24.78 -1.68
C ASP A 59 7.01 25.55 -0.43
N VAL A 60 7.22 24.84 0.70
CA VAL A 60 7.55 25.49 1.98
C VAL A 60 9.06 25.61 2.19
N ALA A 61 9.84 24.54 1.92
CA ALA A 61 11.27 24.52 2.21
C ALA A 61 12.14 24.77 0.97
N GLY A 62 11.60 24.49 -0.23
CA GLY A 62 12.33 24.63 -1.49
C GLY A 62 12.05 25.92 -2.27
N GLY A 63 11.27 26.85 -1.73
CA GLY A 63 10.92 28.08 -2.44
C GLY A 63 10.20 27.85 -3.79
N GLY A 64 9.40 26.77 -3.88
CA GLY A 64 8.67 26.38 -5.10
C GLY A 64 9.46 25.48 -6.06
N VAL A 65 10.69 25.07 -5.70
CA VAL A 65 11.54 24.22 -6.54
C VAL A 65 12.02 23.00 -5.77
N ILE A 66 12.04 21.84 -6.44
CA ILE A 66 12.65 20.61 -5.91
C ILE A 66 13.34 19.84 -7.03
N ARG A 67 14.52 19.28 -6.75
CA ARG A 67 15.24 18.42 -7.68
C ARG A 67 14.64 17.02 -7.68
N PHE A 68 14.74 16.31 -8.82
CA PHE A 68 14.17 14.98 -8.99
C PHE A 68 14.67 13.97 -7.93
N LEU A 69 15.99 13.83 -7.75
CA LEU A 69 16.55 12.83 -6.82
C LEU A 69 16.15 13.06 -5.35
N PRO A 70 16.22 14.28 -4.79
CA PRO A 70 15.69 14.54 -3.46
C PRO A 70 14.17 14.25 -3.32
N ALA A 71 13.38 14.59 -4.35
CA ALA A 71 11.95 14.30 -4.37
C ALA A 71 11.67 12.80 -4.39
N LEU A 72 12.37 12.06 -5.25
CA LEU A 72 12.28 10.60 -5.35
C LEU A 72 12.71 9.93 -4.04
N GLY A 73 13.87 10.31 -3.50
CA GLY A 73 14.37 9.76 -2.23
C GLY A 73 13.40 9.99 -1.06
N MET A 74 12.77 11.17 -1.00
CA MET A 74 11.73 11.46 -0.03
C MET A 74 10.48 10.58 -0.23
N GLY A 75 10.04 10.41 -1.48
CA GLY A 75 8.90 9.56 -1.82
C GLY A 75 9.14 8.10 -1.46
N LEU A 76 10.31 7.55 -1.80
CA LEU A 76 10.69 6.18 -1.45
C LEU A 76 10.76 5.96 0.06
N ALA A 77 11.29 6.93 0.81
CA ALA A 77 11.32 6.85 2.27
C ALA A 77 9.91 6.87 2.89
N ILE A 78 8.98 7.66 2.32
CA ILE A 78 7.57 7.67 2.73
C ILE A 78 6.92 6.32 2.40
N SER A 79 7.18 5.77 1.20
CA SER A 79 6.67 4.46 0.79
C SER A 79 7.13 3.33 1.71
N LEU A 80 8.39 3.39 2.16
CA LEU A 80 8.94 2.42 3.12
C LEU A 80 8.19 2.48 4.45
N VAL A 81 8.00 3.67 5.02
CA VAL A 81 7.26 3.86 6.27
C VAL A 81 5.80 3.42 6.11
N ALA A 82 5.16 3.84 5.02
CA ALA A 82 3.77 3.47 4.72
C ALA A 82 3.60 1.95 4.56
N GLY A 83 4.54 1.29 3.90
CA GLY A 83 4.52 -0.17 3.72
C GLY A 83 4.67 -0.93 5.04
N ILE A 84 5.51 -0.46 5.95
CA ILE A 84 5.65 -1.05 7.29
C ILE A 84 4.34 -0.88 8.08
N VAL A 85 3.77 0.32 8.08
CA VAL A 85 2.50 0.59 8.79
C VAL A 85 1.35 -0.22 8.19
N TYR A 86 1.29 -0.31 6.87
CA TYR A 86 0.32 -1.14 6.14
C TYR A 86 0.40 -2.61 6.56
N ALA A 87 1.61 -3.19 6.58
CA ALA A 87 1.82 -4.58 6.98
C ALA A 87 1.41 -4.83 8.44
N ILE A 88 1.68 -3.89 9.34
CA ILE A 88 1.25 -3.97 10.75
C ILE A 88 -0.28 -3.91 10.86
N CYS A 89 -0.94 -2.99 10.14
CA CYS A 89 -2.41 -2.90 10.13
C CYS A 89 -3.04 -4.19 9.64
N TRP A 90 -2.49 -4.79 8.58
CA TRP A 90 -2.96 -6.06 8.05
C TRP A 90 -2.79 -7.21 9.04
N ASP A 91 -1.63 -7.30 9.69
CA ASP A 91 -1.36 -8.33 10.71
C ASP A 91 -2.32 -8.23 11.91
N LEU A 92 -2.62 -7.00 12.35
CA LEU A 92 -3.64 -6.75 13.38
C LEU A 92 -5.04 -7.16 12.92
N ALA A 93 -5.41 -6.90 11.66
CA ALA A 93 -6.68 -7.33 11.10
C ALA A 93 -6.79 -8.86 11.08
N LEU A 94 -5.73 -9.55 10.66
CA LEU A 94 -5.66 -11.01 10.68
C LEU A 94 -5.78 -11.59 12.08
N ALA A 95 -5.26 -10.90 13.11
CA ALA A 95 -5.42 -11.32 14.50
C ALA A 95 -6.88 -11.30 14.97
N THR A 96 -7.74 -10.49 14.33
CA THR A 96 -9.18 -10.42 14.64
C THR A 96 -10.02 -11.36 13.80
N ILE A 97 -9.68 -11.54 12.52
CA ILE A 97 -10.42 -12.43 11.59
C ILE A 97 -10.06 -13.90 11.84
N GLY A 98 -8.82 -14.17 12.20
CA GLY A 98 -8.18 -15.49 12.17
C GLY A 98 -7.52 -15.76 10.81
N ILE A 99 -6.27 -16.21 10.86
CA ILE A 99 -5.45 -16.46 9.66
C ILE A 99 -6.12 -17.54 8.79
N ASP A 100 -6.60 -18.62 9.40
CA ASP A 100 -7.23 -19.71 8.66
C ASP A 100 -8.54 -19.28 8.00
N ALA A 101 -9.37 -18.50 8.70
CA ALA A 101 -10.61 -17.97 8.13
C ALA A 101 -10.37 -17.07 6.92
N PHE A 102 -9.30 -16.26 6.95
CA PHE A 102 -8.87 -15.48 5.79
C PHE A 102 -8.41 -16.37 4.63
N ILE A 103 -7.57 -17.37 4.92
CA ILE A 103 -7.04 -18.29 3.91
C ILE A 103 -8.17 -19.10 3.28
N ASP A 104 -9.16 -19.57 4.05
CA ASP A 104 -10.31 -20.32 3.54
C ASP A 104 -11.14 -19.49 2.56
N LYS A 105 -11.39 -18.22 2.87
CA LYS A 105 -12.07 -17.29 1.94
C LYS A 105 -11.26 -17.06 0.67
N PHE A 106 -9.94 -16.87 0.81
CA PHE A 106 -9.04 -16.65 -0.32
C PHE A 106 -8.93 -17.90 -1.19
N ALA A 107 -8.79 -19.09 -0.57
CA ALA A 107 -8.75 -20.38 -1.24
C ALA A 107 -10.04 -20.64 -2.00
N GLY A 108 -11.23 -20.35 -1.41
CA GLY A 108 -12.52 -20.49 -2.09
C GLY A 108 -12.55 -19.78 -3.44
N ALA A 109 -12.11 -18.50 -3.47
CA ALA A 109 -12.02 -17.70 -4.68
C ALA A 109 -11.00 -18.25 -5.69
N MET A 110 -9.88 -18.78 -5.21
CA MET A 110 -8.80 -19.32 -6.07
C MET A 110 -9.12 -20.69 -6.66
N LEU A 111 -9.96 -21.48 -5.99
CA LEU A 111 -10.35 -22.83 -6.40
C LEU A 111 -11.62 -22.84 -7.26
N GLU A 112 -12.37 -21.75 -7.28
CA GLU A 112 -13.61 -21.62 -8.02
C GLU A 112 -13.40 -21.89 -9.52
N GLY A 113 -14.23 -22.75 -10.09
CA GLY A 113 -14.18 -23.12 -11.53
C GLY A 113 -13.09 -24.12 -11.91
N LYS A 114 -12.22 -24.55 -10.99
CA LYS A 114 -11.20 -25.57 -11.25
C LYS A 114 -11.73 -26.99 -11.04
N SER A 115 -11.21 -27.96 -11.80
CA SER A 115 -11.60 -29.36 -11.71
C SER A 115 -10.42 -30.31 -12.03
N GLY A 116 -10.57 -31.58 -11.64
CA GLY A 116 -9.60 -32.63 -11.95
C GLY A 116 -8.19 -32.34 -11.44
N ALA A 117 -7.18 -32.54 -12.27
CA ALA A 117 -5.77 -32.38 -11.94
C ALA A 117 -5.40 -30.93 -11.60
N GLU A 118 -6.07 -29.95 -12.22
CA GLU A 118 -5.85 -28.53 -11.94
C GLU A 118 -6.31 -28.15 -10.52
N LEU A 119 -7.46 -28.68 -10.10
CA LEU A 119 -7.96 -28.50 -8.75
C LEU A 119 -7.01 -29.11 -7.71
N ALA A 120 -6.55 -30.35 -7.94
CA ALA A 120 -5.64 -31.03 -7.03
C ALA A 120 -4.31 -30.27 -6.87
N LYS A 121 -3.77 -29.74 -7.98
CA LYS A 121 -2.57 -28.88 -7.93
C LYS A 121 -2.80 -27.60 -7.15
N ALA A 122 -3.90 -26.88 -7.42
CA ALA A 122 -4.22 -25.64 -6.73
C ALA A 122 -4.45 -25.85 -5.23
N GLN A 123 -5.07 -26.97 -4.84
CA GLN A 123 -5.23 -27.33 -3.43
C GLN A 123 -3.89 -27.58 -2.73
N ALA A 124 -2.97 -28.29 -3.38
CA ALA A 124 -1.63 -28.52 -2.83
C ALA A 124 -0.83 -27.20 -2.68
N GLU A 125 -0.93 -26.29 -3.64
CA GLU A 125 -0.32 -24.97 -3.57
C GLU A 125 -0.91 -24.14 -2.42
N MET A 126 -2.24 -24.19 -2.21
CA MET A 126 -2.91 -23.51 -1.12
C MET A 126 -2.52 -24.05 0.25
N GLU A 127 -2.31 -25.37 0.40
CA GLU A 127 -1.85 -25.93 1.66
C GLU A 127 -0.41 -25.50 1.98
N GLY A 128 0.46 -25.47 0.98
CA GLY A 128 1.79 -24.89 1.13
C GLY A 128 1.77 -23.42 1.52
N PHE A 129 0.89 -22.65 0.88
CA PHE A 129 0.66 -21.23 1.22
C PHE A 129 0.15 -21.07 2.65
N ARG A 130 -0.84 -21.88 3.09
CA ARG A 130 -1.38 -21.88 4.45
C ARG A 130 -0.27 -22.03 5.48
N THR A 131 0.56 -23.06 5.31
CA THR A 131 1.67 -23.33 6.21
C THR A 131 2.67 -22.16 6.28
N ALA A 132 3.03 -21.60 5.12
CA ALA A 132 3.95 -20.46 5.05
C ALA A 132 3.36 -19.19 5.65
N TYR A 133 2.06 -18.93 5.43
CA TYR A 133 1.39 -17.70 5.84
C TYR A 133 1.21 -17.59 7.37
N HIS A 134 1.20 -18.69 8.10
CA HIS A 134 1.25 -18.68 9.57
C HIS A 134 2.56 -18.14 10.11
N ASN A 135 3.64 -18.18 9.33
CA ASN A 135 4.93 -17.61 9.72
C ASN A 135 4.95 -16.09 9.49
N PRO A 136 5.05 -15.26 10.53
CA PRO A 136 5.09 -13.80 10.38
C PRO A 136 6.30 -13.30 9.58
N PHE A 137 7.43 -14.02 9.59
CA PHE A 137 8.61 -13.70 8.79
C PHE A 137 8.41 -13.93 7.28
N PHE A 138 7.41 -14.70 6.91
CA PHE A 138 6.95 -14.83 5.52
C PHE A 138 5.83 -13.82 5.20
N ARG A 139 4.82 -13.74 6.06
CA ARG A 139 3.61 -12.93 5.85
C ARG A 139 3.90 -11.43 5.79
N LEU A 140 4.67 -10.89 6.76
CA LEU A 140 4.94 -9.45 6.81
C LEU A 140 5.71 -8.94 5.57
N PRO A 141 6.83 -9.56 5.14
CA PRO A 141 7.49 -9.19 3.89
C PRO A 141 6.56 -9.33 2.67
N MET A 142 5.76 -10.39 2.60
CA MET A 142 4.81 -10.59 1.51
C MET A 142 3.81 -9.43 1.42
N THR A 143 3.17 -9.08 2.53
CA THR A 143 2.24 -7.95 2.61
C THR A 143 2.94 -6.62 2.26
N PHE A 144 4.17 -6.42 2.72
CA PHE A 144 4.96 -5.24 2.36
C PHE A 144 5.21 -5.16 0.85
N THR A 145 5.50 -6.28 0.18
CA THR A 145 5.76 -6.31 -1.27
C THR A 145 4.52 -6.05 -2.13
N GLU A 146 3.33 -6.05 -1.56
CA GLU A 146 2.11 -5.65 -2.27
C GLU A 146 2.02 -4.13 -2.45
N ILE A 147 2.28 -3.36 -1.40
CA ILE A 147 2.13 -1.90 -1.41
C ILE A 147 3.41 -1.17 -1.87
N PHE A 148 4.60 -1.69 -1.58
CA PHE A 148 5.85 -0.99 -1.83
C PHE A 148 6.11 -0.69 -3.31
N PRO A 149 5.88 -1.61 -4.29
CA PRO A 149 6.01 -1.30 -5.72
C PRO A 149 5.06 -0.19 -6.18
N VAL A 150 3.84 -0.16 -5.65
CA VAL A 150 2.88 0.92 -5.92
C VAL A 150 3.42 2.24 -5.40
N GLY A 151 3.99 2.23 -4.19
CA GLY A 151 4.66 3.39 -3.59
C GLY A 151 5.85 3.89 -4.42
N VAL A 152 6.63 2.98 -5.00
CA VAL A 152 7.73 3.33 -5.92
C VAL A 152 7.20 4.06 -7.15
N ILE A 153 6.13 3.54 -7.78
CA ILE A 153 5.50 4.17 -8.95
C ILE A 153 4.95 5.56 -8.59
N VAL A 154 4.22 5.68 -7.48
CA VAL A 154 3.69 6.97 -7.02
C VAL A 154 4.83 7.95 -6.72
N SER A 155 5.94 7.49 -6.12
CA SER A 155 7.12 8.32 -5.84
C SER A 155 7.77 8.84 -7.13
N LEU A 156 7.94 7.97 -8.14
CA LEU A 156 8.48 8.32 -9.44
C LEU A 156 7.62 9.36 -10.15
N VAL A 157 6.31 9.11 -10.24
CA VAL A 157 5.36 10.02 -10.89
C VAL A 157 5.35 11.37 -10.16
N SER A 158 5.27 11.36 -8.82
CA SER A 158 5.28 12.58 -8.01
C SER A 158 6.56 13.39 -8.20
N ALA A 159 7.72 12.74 -8.19
CA ALA A 159 9.02 13.40 -8.40
C ALA A 159 9.14 13.98 -9.82
N LEU A 160 8.66 13.27 -10.83
CA LEU A 160 8.67 13.74 -12.22
C LEU A 160 7.76 14.96 -12.41
N LEU A 161 6.56 14.94 -11.86
CA LEU A 161 5.61 16.05 -11.97
C LEU A 161 6.10 17.28 -11.20
N LEU A 162 6.52 17.09 -9.94
CA LEU A 162 6.84 18.18 -9.02
C LEU A 162 8.22 18.82 -9.26
N ARG A 163 9.12 18.18 -10.02
CA ARG A 163 10.37 18.84 -10.46
C ARG A 163 10.10 20.03 -11.38
N ASN A 164 8.93 20.02 -12.06
CA ASN A 164 8.52 21.16 -12.88
C ASN A 164 7.85 22.20 -11.98
N SER A 165 8.51 23.34 -11.79
CA SER A 165 8.02 24.44 -10.95
C SER A 165 6.70 25.06 -11.45
N ARG A 166 6.39 24.88 -12.74
CA ARG A 166 5.14 25.36 -13.35
C ARG A 166 3.94 24.43 -13.06
N PHE A 167 4.20 23.20 -12.68
CA PHE A 167 3.16 22.25 -12.32
C PHE A 167 2.67 22.50 -10.89
N LEU A 168 1.41 22.87 -10.72
CA LEU A 168 0.81 23.25 -9.43
C LEU A 168 1.70 24.21 -8.63
N PRO A 169 2.00 25.42 -9.13
CA PRO A 169 2.95 26.34 -8.51
C PRO A 169 2.58 26.64 -7.05
N ALA A 170 3.59 26.97 -6.24
CA ALA A 170 3.37 27.41 -4.88
C ALA A 170 2.45 28.66 -4.88
N ALA A 171 1.50 28.72 -3.96
CA ALA A 171 0.73 29.92 -3.76
C ALA A 171 1.69 31.06 -3.39
N ARG A 172 1.60 32.19 -4.10
CA ARG A 172 2.34 33.39 -3.68
C ARG A 172 1.81 33.80 -2.32
N ALA A 173 2.71 34.03 -1.37
CA ALA A 173 2.33 34.72 -0.15
C ALA A 173 1.72 36.06 -0.59
N SER A 174 0.44 36.28 -0.30
CA SER A 174 -0.15 37.60 -0.42
C SER A 174 0.49 38.47 0.67
N ASP A 175 1.29 39.44 0.27
CA ASP A 175 1.80 40.48 1.14
C ASP A 175 0.66 41.23 1.81
#